data_e5af8ad639637f9e991cd67aa20e00bd
#
_entry.id   e5af8ad639637f9e991cd67aa20e00bd
#
_cell.length_a   1.000
_cell.length_b   1.000
_cell.length_c   1.000
_cell.angle_alpha   90.00
_cell.angle_beta   90.00
_cell.angle_gamma   90.00
#
_symmetry.space_group_name_H-M   'P 1'
#
loop_
_entity.id
_entity.type
_entity.pdbx_description
1 polymer ?
#
loop_
_entity_poly.entity_id
_entity_poly.type
_entity_poly.pdbx_seq_one_letter_code
_entity_poly.pdbx_strand_id
1 'polypeptide(L)'
;MTRSEEGKAGVSGKLGSRSGVKAQEAAEVVNNLRRLFKAIQEHSKAILRKTGLSGPQVWALTILGVEPELSLGELAERLFAHPSTVSGIVDRLEKRGAIRRAVDPLDGRGIRLSLTPLGRRHLKRSPPPFQVGLRAALENLPSAQLRQLRRGLEQVVKETSARRYASPFFDVEAPIPRRVGRTRRRL
;
A
#
# COMPACT_ATOMS: atom_id res chain seq x y z
N MET A 1 -68.01 18.30 23.79
CA MET A 1 -67.27 17.00 24.04
C MET A 1 -66.04 16.99 23.19
N THR A 2 -64.94 17.27 23.84
CA THR A 2 -63.60 17.37 23.33
C THR A 2 -62.88 16.03 23.42
N ARG A 3 -62.16 15.62 22.39
CA ARG A 3 -61.06 14.62 22.50
C ARG A 3 -60.11 14.79 21.32
N SER A 4 -59.02 15.48 21.57
CA SER A 4 -57.62 15.03 21.69
C SER A 4 -56.99 14.68 20.35
N GLU A 5 -56.34 15.69 19.74
CA GLU A 5 -55.20 15.53 18.83
C GLU A 5 -53.91 15.60 19.66
N GLU A 6 -53.36 14.49 20.02
CA GLU A 6 -51.97 14.38 20.47
C GLU A 6 -51.39 13.06 19.92
N GLY A 7 -50.35 13.15 19.11
CA GLY A 7 -49.58 11.93 18.77
C GLY A 7 -48.96 11.86 17.39
N LYS A 8 -48.40 12.93 16.83
CA LYS A 8 -47.59 12.78 15.58
C LYS A 8 -46.28 13.60 15.50
N ALA A 9 -45.78 14.13 16.58
CA ALA A 9 -44.58 14.96 16.53
C ALA A 9 -43.24 14.30 16.91
N GLY A 10 -43.23 13.00 17.27
CA GLY A 10 -42.08 12.35 17.87
C GLY A 10 -41.15 11.56 16.93
N VAL A 11 -41.54 11.24 15.70
CA VAL A 11 -40.82 10.31 14.84
C VAL A 11 -39.93 11.01 13.80
N SER A 12 -40.31 12.20 13.35
CA SER A 12 -39.59 12.94 12.30
C SER A 12 -38.24 13.52 12.72
N GLY A 13 -38.09 13.92 14.00
CA GLY A 13 -36.86 14.52 14.52
C GLY A 13 -35.69 13.54 14.68
N LYS A 14 -35.96 12.26 14.94
CA LYS A 14 -34.91 11.23 15.13
C LYS A 14 -34.33 10.70 13.81
N LEU A 15 -35.09 10.71 12.73
CA LEU A 15 -34.59 10.29 11.40
C LEU A 15 -33.68 11.35 10.77
N GLY A 16 -33.99 12.64 10.92
CA GLY A 16 -33.14 13.72 10.44
C GLY A 16 -31.78 13.79 11.14
N SER A 17 -31.76 13.56 12.47
CA SER A 17 -30.51 13.49 13.26
C SER A 17 -29.61 12.32 12.87
N ARG A 18 -30.16 11.13 12.63
CA ARG A 18 -29.38 9.95 12.23
C ARG A 18 -28.78 10.06 10.82
N SER A 19 -29.49 10.66 9.88
CA SER A 19 -29.00 10.91 8.53
C SER A 19 -27.85 11.95 8.53
N GLY A 20 -27.94 12.98 9.33
CA GLY A 20 -26.87 13.98 9.50
C GLY A 20 -25.60 13.41 10.10
N VAL A 21 -25.70 12.59 11.15
CA VAL A 21 -24.56 11.93 11.80
C VAL A 21 -23.86 10.99 10.80
N LYS A 22 -24.60 10.18 10.06
CA LYS A 22 -24.02 9.27 9.06
C LYS A 22 -23.31 10.02 7.94
N ALA A 23 -23.84 11.15 7.49
CA ALA A 23 -23.22 11.99 6.47
C ALA A 23 -21.91 12.61 6.99
N GLN A 24 -21.88 13.03 8.24
CA GLN A 24 -20.67 13.58 8.87
C GLN A 24 -19.59 12.50 9.03
N GLU A 25 -19.93 11.32 9.54
CA GLU A 25 -19.00 10.18 9.64
C GLU A 25 -18.40 9.81 8.27
N ALA A 26 -19.22 9.77 7.22
CA ALA A 26 -18.75 9.53 5.88
C ALA A 26 -17.77 10.60 5.39
N ALA A 27 -18.05 11.88 5.67
CA ALA A 27 -17.15 12.98 5.33
C ALA A 27 -15.80 12.87 6.07
N GLU A 28 -15.81 12.47 7.33
CA GLU A 28 -14.59 12.24 8.11
C GLU A 28 -13.75 11.09 7.55
N VAL A 29 -14.39 9.97 7.14
CA VAL A 29 -13.71 8.86 6.47
C VAL A 29 -13.05 9.34 5.18
N VAL A 30 -13.78 10.09 4.33
CA VAL A 30 -13.23 10.65 3.08
C VAL A 30 -12.04 11.57 3.38
N ASN A 31 -12.11 12.41 4.40
CA ASN A 31 -11.01 13.28 4.79
C ASN A 31 -9.79 12.49 5.26
N ASN A 32 -9.98 11.42 6.02
CA ASN A 32 -8.89 10.55 6.43
C ASN A 32 -8.23 9.84 5.24
N LEU A 33 -9.01 9.36 4.27
CA LEU A 33 -8.48 8.82 3.02
C LEU A 33 -7.65 9.85 2.25
N ARG A 34 -8.14 11.11 2.12
CA ARG A 34 -7.38 12.21 1.49
C ARG A 34 -6.06 12.48 2.21
N ARG A 35 -6.03 12.43 3.54
CA ARG A 35 -4.79 12.57 4.33
C ARG A 35 -3.79 11.47 4.03
N LEU A 36 -4.25 10.21 3.93
CA LEU A 36 -3.40 9.08 3.55
C LEU A 36 -2.84 9.25 2.13
N PHE A 37 -3.67 9.64 1.16
CA PHE A 37 -3.20 9.93 -0.21
C PHE A 37 -2.14 11.02 -0.24
N LYS A 38 -2.36 12.12 0.49
CA LYS A 38 -1.38 13.20 0.59
C LYS A 38 -0.07 12.73 1.21
N ALA A 39 -0.13 11.93 2.27
CA ALA A 39 1.05 11.35 2.92
C ALA A 39 1.84 10.45 1.97
N ILE A 40 1.17 9.61 1.17
CA ILE A 40 1.81 8.78 0.13
C ILE A 40 2.54 9.65 -0.89
N GLN A 41 1.90 10.72 -1.37
CA GLN A 41 2.50 11.61 -2.37
C GLN A 41 3.72 12.35 -1.82
N GLU A 42 3.63 12.92 -0.62
CA GLU A 42 4.75 13.64 0.01
C GLU A 42 5.90 12.69 0.33
N HIS A 43 5.61 11.48 0.78
CA HIS A 43 6.62 10.45 1.00
C HIS A 43 7.34 10.07 -0.30
N SER A 44 6.59 9.89 -1.39
CA SER A 44 7.18 9.61 -2.72
C SER A 44 8.07 10.75 -3.22
N LYS A 45 7.67 12.02 -3.00
CA LYS A 45 8.51 13.18 -3.31
C LYS A 45 9.78 13.22 -2.46
N ALA A 46 9.68 12.89 -1.17
CA ALA A 46 10.84 12.84 -0.27
C ALA A 46 11.84 11.75 -0.68
N ILE A 47 11.35 10.58 -1.07
CA ILE A 47 12.17 9.50 -1.64
C ILE A 47 12.91 10.00 -2.89
N LEU A 48 12.18 10.62 -3.83
CA LEU A 48 12.75 11.11 -5.08
C LEU A 48 13.86 12.15 -4.82
N ARG A 49 13.62 13.12 -3.94
CA ARG A 49 14.62 14.14 -3.56
C ARG A 49 15.87 13.51 -2.94
N LYS A 50 15.70 12.49 -2.10
CA LYS A 50 16.81 11.88 -1.36
C LYS A 50 17.63 10.89 -2.18
N THR A 51 17.02 10.19 -3.12
CA THR A 51 17.63 9.03 -3.81
C THR A 51 17.69 9.19 -5.32
N GLY A 52 16.95 10.13 -5.89
CA GLY A 52 16.72 10.22 -7.33
C GLY A 52 15.86 9.10 -7.91
N LEU A 53 15.28 8.24 -7.05
CA LEU A 53 14.41 7.13 -7.44
C LEU A 53 12.96 7.46 -7.09
N SER A 54 12.02 7.03 -7.94
CA SER A 54 10.59 7.13 -7.62
C SER A 54 10.19 6.13 -6.53
N GLY A 55 9.06 6.39 -5.85
CA GLY A 55 8.51 5.46 -4.85
C GLY A 55 8.37 4.02 -5.35
N PRO A 56 7.76 3.78 -6.53
CA PRO A 56 7.68 2.44 -7.13
C PRO A 56 9.05 1.80 -7.40
N GLN A 57 10.06 2.58 -7.80
CA GLN A 57 11.41 2.06 -7.99
C GLN A 57 12.04 1.61 -6.68
N VAL A 58 11.90 2.39 -5.61
CA VAL A 58 12.39 2.01 -4.28
C VAL A 58 11.62 0.79 -3.76
N TRP A 59 10.32 0.71 -4.04
CA TRP A 59 9.51 -0.44 -3.68
C TRP A 59 9.99 -1.72 -4.38
N ALA A 60 10.28 -1.67 -5.68
CA ALA A 60 10.87 -2.78 -6.43
C ALA A 60 12.21 -3.23 -5.85
N LEU A 61 13.10 -2.27 -5.51
CA LEU A 61 14.38 -2.60 -4.86
C LEU A 61 14.16 -3.25 -3.48
N THR A 62 13.13 -2.82 -2.73
CA THR A 62 12.81 -3.38 -1.42
C THR A 62 12.39 -4.85 -1.54
N ILE A 63 11.52 -5.16 -2.49
CA ILE A 63 11.07 -6.53 -2.76
C ILE A 63 12.26 -7.40 -3.16
N LEU A 64 13.04 -6.99 -4.17
CA LEU A 64 14.22 -7.72 -4.63
C LEU A 64 15.33 -7.83 -3.57
N GLY A 65 15.30 -6.99 -2.56
CA GLY A 65 16.21 -7.06 -1.41
C GLY A 65 15.86 -8.16 -0.41
N VAL A 66 14.59 -8.57 -0.40
CA VAL A 66 14.04 -9.62 0.49
C VAL A 66 13.91 -10.94 -0.26
N GLU A 67 13.37 -10.88 -1.45
CA GLU A 67 13.15 -12.00 -2.36
C GLU A 67 14.05 -11.81 -3.58
N PRO A 68 15.27 -12.30 -3.57
CA PRO A 68 16.16 -12.22 -4.73
C PRO A 68 15.70 -13.17 -5.84
N GLU A 69 16.07 -12.82 -7.08
CA GLU A 69 15.88 -13.68 -8.25
C GLU A 69 14.42 -13.90 -8.67
N LEU A 70 13.56 -12.88 -8.50
CA LEU A 70 12.21 -12.90 -9.02
C LEU A 70 12.20 -12.74 -10.55
N SER A 71 11.26 -13.40 -11.22
CA SER A 71 10.87 -13.08 -12.59
C SER A 71 10.15 -11.73 -12.66
N LEU A 72 9.99 -11.19 -13.87
CA LEU A 72 9.21 -9.96 -14.07
C LEU A 72 7.74 -10.13 -13.63
N GLY A 73 7.15 -11.29 -13.88
CA GLY A 73 5.78 -11.61 -13.48
C GLY A 73 5.62 -11.62 -11.96
N GLU A 74 6.48 -12.36 -11.26
CA GLU A 74 6.49 -12.41 -9.80
C GLU A 74 6.72 -11.04 -9.18
N LEU A 75 7.63 -10.22 -9.73
CA LEU A 75 7.83 -8.85 -9.27
C LEU A 75 6.60 -7.97 -9.53
N ALA A 76 5.89 -8.19 -10.65
CA ALA A 76 4.66 -7.46 -10.96
C ALA A 76 3.55 -7.80 -9.97
N GLU A 77 3.40 -9.05 -9.61
CA GLU A 77 2.48 -9.48 -8.55
C GLU A 77 2.80 -8.82 -7.21
N ARG A 78 4.07 -8.81 -6.80
CA ARG A 78 4.51 -8.18 -5.54
C ARG A 78 4.36 -6.65 -5.54
N LEU A 79 4.52 -6.02 -6.71
CA LEU A 79 4.34 -4.57 -6.89
C LEU A 79 2.88 -4.16 -7.08
N PHE A 80 1.99 -5.14 -7.32
CA PHE A 80 0.57 -4.88 -7.60
C PHE A 80 0.35 -3.99 -8.81
N ALA A 81 1.16 -4.21 -9.83
CA ALA A 81 1.15 -3.43 -11.03
C ALA A 81 1.08 -4.34 -12.27
N HIS A 82 0.52 -3.79 -13.33
CA HIS A 82 0.51 -4.53 -14.60
C HIS A 82 1.95 -4.82 -15.06
N PRO A 83 2.24 -6.00 -15.62
CA PRO A 83 3.58 -6.37 -16.07
C PRO A 83 4.26 -5.34 -16.98
N SER A 84 3.51 -4.65 -17.85
CA SER A 84 4.05 -3.57 -18.69
C SER A 84 4.55 -2.36 -17.89
N THR A 85 3.87 -2.01 -16.80
CA THR A 85 4.31 -0.94 -15.87
C THR A 85 5.60 -1.35 -15.16
N VAL A 86 5.66 -2.61 -14.71
CA VAL A 86 6.82 -3.14 -14.00
C VAL A 86 8.02 -3.28 -14.94
N SER A 87 7.80 -3.68 -16.19
CA SER A 87 8.86 -3.67 -17.22
C SER A 87 9.52 -2.29 -17.31
N GLY A 88 8.74 -1.21 -17.39
CA GLY A 88 9.29 0.14 -17.42
C GLY A 88 10.00 0.58 -16.13
N ILE A 89 9.61 0.05 -14.96
CA ILE A 89 10.32 0.27 -13.71
C ILE A 89 11.67 -0.45 -13.73
N VAL A 90 11.67 -1.73 -14.13
CA VAL A 90 12.83 -2.60 -14.23
C VAL A 90 13.86 -2.03 -15.21
N ASP A 91 13.42 -1.61 -16.41
CA ASP A 91 14.28 -1.02 -17.44
C ASP A 91 15.03 0.23 -16.91
N ARG A 92 14.31 1.08 -16.17
CA ARG A 92 14.93 2.30 -15.58
C ARG A 92 15.91 1.96 -14.46
N LEU A 93 15.63 0.95 -13.65
CA LEU A 93 16.52 0.50 -12.58
C LEU A 93 17.76 -0.20 -13.15
N GLU A 94 17.61 -0.97 -14.23
CA GLU A 94 18.72 -1.61 -14.92
C GLU A 94 19.63 -0.58 -15.61
N LYS A 95 19.06 0.39 -16.35
CA LYS A 95 19.81 1.52 -16.92
C LYS A 95 20.59 2.31 -15.88
N ARG A 96 20.11 2.36 -14.64
CA ARG A 96 20.82 2.97 -13.50
C ARG A 96 21.81 2.02 -12.82
N GLY A 97 21.95 0.80 -13.31
CA GLY A 97 22.81 -0.21 -12.72
C GLY A 97 22.38 -0.69 -11.34
N ALA A 98 21.12 -0.45 -10.94
CA ALA A 98 20.61 -0.84 -9.62
C ALA A 98 20.14 -2.29 -9.56
N ILE A 99 19.70 -2.84 -10.68
CA ILE A 99 19.35 -4.25 -10.85
C ILE A 99 20.07 -4.83 -12.05
N ARG A 100 20.09 -6.13 -12.12
CA ARG A 100 20.55 -6.90 -13.29
C ARG A 100 19.51 -7.95 -13.66
N ARG A 101 19.44 -8.25 -14.94
CA ARG A 101 18.76 -9.43 -15.49
C ARG A 101 19.78 -10.54 -15.70
N ALA A 102 19.43 -11.75 -15.35
CA ALA A 102 20.18 -12.96 -15.64
C ALA A 102 19.25 -14.02 -16.18
N VAL A 103 19.76 -14.92 -17.03
CA VAL A 103 19.01 -16.08 -17.48
C VAL A 103 18.77 -16.99 -16.27
N ASP A 104 17.56 -17.53 -16.15
CA ASP A 104 17.23 -18.50 -15.10
C ASP A 104 18.07 -19.78 -15.30
N PRO A 105 18.89 -20.18 -14.32
CA PRO A 105 19.73 -21.35 -14.45
C PRO A 105 18.92 -22.67 -14.50
N LEU A 106 17.66 -22.65 -14.03
CA LEU A 106 16.78 -23.84 -14.01
C LEU A 106 15.88 -23.91 -15.25
N ASP A 107 15.49 -22.73 -15.79
CA ASP A 107 14.73 -22.60 -17.02
C ASP A 107 15.46 -21.61 -17.94
N GLY A 108 16.29 -22.12 -18.84
CA GLY A 108 17.10 -21.31 -19.76
C GLY A 108 16.34 -20.30 -20.62
N ARG A 109 15.01 -20.24 -20.53
CA ARG A 109 14.14 -19.25 -21.19
C ARG A 109 13.68 -18.15 -20.26
N GLY A 110 13.79 -18.36 -18.95
CA GLY A 110 13.35 -17.40 -17.93
C GLY A 110 14.39 -16.31 -17.67
N ILE A 111 13.93 -15.13 -17.26
CA ILE A 111 14.79 -14.03 -16.81
C ILE A 111 14.53 -13.81 -15.32
N ARG A 112 15.60 -13.79 -14.52
CA ARG A 112 15.62 -13.48 -13.09
C ARG A 112 16.19 -12.08 -12.83
N LEU A 113 15.54 -11.37 -11.94
CA LEU A 113 15.90 -10.01 -11.52
C LEU A 113 16.60 -10.05 -10.16
N SER A 114 17.73 -9.38 -10.03
CA SER A 114 18.42 -9.31 -8.76
C SER A 114 19.07 -7.94 -8.53
N LEU A 115 19.28 -7.58 -7.26
CA LEU A 115 19.97 -6.34 -6.89
C LEU A 115 21.45 -6.41 -7.19
N THR A 116 21.98 -5.35 -7.78
CA THR A 116 23.43 -5.11 -7.83
C THR A 116 23.95 -4.57 -6.50
N PRO A 117 25.27 -4.48 -6.30
CA PRO A 117 25.85 -3.72 -5.16
C PRO A 117 25.36 -2.26 -5.11
N LEU A 118 25.16 -1.62 -6.27
CA LEU A 118 24.63 -0.26 -6.35
C LEU A 118 23.16 -0.21 -5.92
N GLY A 119 22.35 -1.16 -6.35
CA GLY A 119 20.96 -1.29 -5.93
C GLY A 119 20.82 -1.46 -4.42
N ARG A 120 21.66 -2.29 -3.81
CA ARG A 120 21.73 -2.45 -2.36
C ARG A 120 22.13 -1.15 -1.64
N ARG A 121 23.05 -0.36 -2.21
CA ARG A 121 23.38 0.97 -1.66
C ARG A 121 22.21 1.94 -1.75
N HIS A 122 21.49 1.97 -2.88
CA HIS A 122 20.27 2.79 -3.03
C HIS A 122 19.24 2.40 -1.98
N LEU A 123 18.97 1.11 -1.80
CA LEU A 123 18.01 0.61 -0.83
C LEU A 123 18.38 1.04 0.61
N LYS A 124 19.65 0.88 1.02
CA LYS A 124 20.12 1.29 2.35
C LYS A 124 19.97 2.79 2.63
N ARG A 125 20.06 3.64 1.60
CA ARG A 125 19.94 5.10 1.71
C ARG A 125 18.49 5.59 1.58
N SER A 126 17.59 4.75 1.06
CA SER A 126 16.19 5.10 0.88
C SER A 126 15.41 5.01 2.18
N PRO A 127 14.49 5.95 2.44
CA PRO A 127 13.47 5.73 3.45
C PRO A 127 12.66 4.48 3.10
N PRO A 128 12.14 3.74 4.09
CA PRO A 128 11.26 2.62 3.81
C PRO A 128 10.03 3.12 3.04
N PRO A 129 9.50 2.33 2.09
CA PRO A 129 8.27 2.69 1.38
C PRO A 129 7.12 2.96 2.34
N PHE A 130 6.21 3.89 1.97
CA PHE A 130 5.07 4.27 2.82
C PHE A 130 4.22 3.05 3.23
N GLN A 131 4.09 2.09 2.34
CA GLN A 131 3.34 0.85 2.55
C GLN A 131 3.84 0.05 3.77
N VAL A 132 5.13 0.06 4.04
CA VAL A 132 5.72 -0.61 5.22
C VAL A 132 5.22 0.03 6.52
N GLY A 133 5.21 1.35 6.58
CA GLY A 133 4.69 2.08 7.74
C GLY A 133 3.17 1.93 7.90
N LEU A 134 2.43 1.99 6.80
CA LEU A 134 0.98 1.80 6.80
C LEU A 134 0.60 0.39 7.30
N ARG A 135 1.28 -0.64 6.82
CA ARG A 135 1.03 -2.00 7.28
C ARG A 135 1.34 -2.14 8.78
N ALA A 136 2.47 -1.64 9.25
CA ALA A 136 2.81 -1.68 10.66
C ALA A 136 1.76 -0.97 11.53
N ALA A 137 1.22 0.17 11.07
CA ALA A 137 0.13 0.86 11.75
C ALA A 137 -1.15 0.01 11.81
N LEU A 138 -1.49 -0.69 10.72
CA LEU A 138 -2.66 -1.58 10.69
C LEU A 138 -2.46 -2.81 11.58
N GLU A 139 -1.27 -3.39 11.62
CA GLU A 139 -0.94 -4.54 12.48
C GLU A 139 -1.00 -4.20 13.97
N ASN A 140 -0.81 -2.93 14.35
CA ASN A 140 -0.95 -2.45 15.72
C ASN A 140 -2.40 -2.23 16.15
N LEU A 141 -3.37 -2.31 15.25
CA LEU A 141 -4.79 -2.22 15.63
C LEU A 141 -5.24 -3.50 16.36
N PRO A 142 -6.14 -3.38 17.35
CA PRO A 142 -6.82 -4.53 17.91
C PRO A 142 -7.49 -5.35 16.79
N SER A 143 -7.39 -6.69 16.87
CA SER A 143 -7.88 -7.58 15.80
C SER A 143 -9.35 -7.36 15.41
N ALA A 144 -10.19 -6.93 16.37
CA ALA A 144 -11.59 -6.61 16.09
C ALA A 144 -11.73 -5.36 15.20
N GLN A 145 -10.97 -4.29 15.52
CA GLN A 145 -10.98 -3.05 14.74
C GLN A 145 -10.41 -3.28 13.33
N LEU A 146 -9.33 -4.05 13.22
CA LEU A 146 -8.75 -4.39 11.91
C LEU A 146 -9.75 -5.17 11.05
N ARG A 147 -10.49 -6.13 11.62
CA ARG A 147 -11.54 -6.85 10.90
C ARG A 147 -12.70 -5.94 10.47
N GLN A 148 -13.12 -4.99 11.31
CA GLN A 148 -14.16 -4.03 10.97
C GLN A 148 -13.72 -3.10 9.83
N LEU A 149 -12.50 -2.56 9.92
CA LEU A 149 -11.90 -1.70 8.89
C LEU A 149 -11.81 -2.45 7.56
N ARG A 150 -11.33 -3.70 7.57
CA ARG A 150 -11.24 -4.54 6.36
C ARG A 150 -12.60 -4.70 5.70
N ARG A 151 -13.64 -5.11 6.46
CA ARG A 151 -15.01 -5.29 5.94
C ARG A 151 -15.59 -3.99 5.37
N GLY A 152 -15.39 -2.87 6.09
CA GLY A 152 -15.85 -1.56 5.64
C GLY A 152 -15.20 -1.13 4.32
N LEU A 153 -13.89 -1.28 4.21
CA LEU A 153 -13.17 -0.98 2.97
C LEU A 153 -13.57 -1.90 1.82
N GLU A 154 -13.74 -3.20 2.06
CA GLU A 154 -14.22 -4.15 1.05
C GLU A 154 -15.60 -3.74 0.48
N GLN A 155 -16.50 -3.30 1.36
CA GLN A 155 -17.81 -2.82 0.94
C GLN A 155 -17.71 -1.55 0.09
N VAL A 156 -16.91 -0.56 0.52
CA VAL A 156 -16.70 0.67 -0.24
C VAL A 156 -16.08 0.38 -1.61
N VAL A 157 -15.12 -0.54 -1.69
CA VAL A 157 -14.53 -0.97 -2.97
C VAL A 157 -15.58 -1.59 -3.89
N LYS A 158 -16.47 -2.45 -3.37
CA LYS A 158 -17.56 -3.07 -4.16
C LYS A 158 -18.54 -2.05 -4.72
N GLU A 159 -18.88 -1.02 -3.94
CA GLU A 159 -19.88 0.01 -4.31
C GLU A 159 -19.29 1.12 -5.21
N THR A 160 -17.99 1.12 -5.42
CA THR A 160 -17.32 2.15 -6.23
C THR A 160 -16.69 1.59 -7.50
N SER A 161 -16.20 2.47 -8.37
CA SER A 161 -15.39 2.08 -9.53
C SER A 161 -14.07 1.42 -9.14
N ALA A 162 -13.66 1.50 -7.87
CA ALA A 162 -12.46 0.85 -7.36
C ALA A 162 -12.47 -0.68 -7.55
N ARG A 163 -13.66 -1.30 -7.63
CA ARG A 163 -13.83 -2.73 -7.97
C ARG A 163 -13.21 -3.15 -9.31
N ARG A 164 -12.99 -2.20 -10.23
CA ARG A 164 -12.37 -2.47 -11.54
C ARG A 164 -10.86 -2.66 -11.45
N TYR A 165 -10.25 -2.17 -10.39
CA TYR A 165 -8.85 -2.34 -10.15
C TYR A 165 -8.66 -3.63 -9.38
N ALA A 166 -8.16 -4.67 -10.06
CA ALA A 166 -7.67 -5.82 -9.35
C ALA A 166 -6.60 -5.30 -8.38
N SER A 167 -6.84 -5.50 -7.10
CA SER A 167 -5.83 -5.24 -6.09
C SER A 167 -5.36 -6.60 -5.58
N PRO A 168 -4.31 -7.15 -6.13
CA PRO A 168 -3.54 -8.16 -5.44
C PRO A 168 -2.65 -7.45 -4.39
N PHE A 169 -3.27 -6.54 -3.59
CA PHE A 169 -2.58 -5.95 -2.48
C PHE A 169 -2.49 -6.98 -1.36
N PHE A 170 -1.29 -7.44 -1.11
CA PHE A 170 -0.92 -8.35 -0.05
C PHE A 170 -1.38 -9.80 -0.26
N ASP A 171 -0.59 -10.58 -0.95
CA ASP A 171 -0.41 -11.95 -0.53
C ASP A 171 0.01 -11.89 0.94
N VAL A 172 -0.84 -12.40 1.81
CA VAL A 172 -0.68 -12.34 3.27
C VAL A 172 0.60 -13.05 3.72
N GLU A 173 1.23 -13.81 2.82
CA GLU A 173 2.42 -14.62 3.04
C GLU A 173 3.74 -13.99 2.59
N ALA A 174 3.73 -12.88 1.85
CA ALA A 174 5.00 -12.24 1.49
C ALA A 174 5.65 -11.65 2.75
N PRO A 175 6.83 -12.13 3.17
CA PRO A 175 7.49 -11.64 4.37
C PRO A 175 7.86 -10.17 4.16
N ILE A 176 7.29 -9.30 5.00
CA ILE A 176 7.79 -7.93 5.08
C ILE A 176 9.21 -8.01 5.63
N PRO A 177 10.17 -7.26 5.04
CA PRO A 177 11.48 -7.13 5.64
C PRO A 177 11.30 -6.61 7.06
N ARG A 178 11.46 -7.49 8.05
CA ARG A 178 11.65 -7.06 9.45
C ARG A 178 12.80 -6.08 9.40
N ARG A 179 12.63 -4.90 10.01
CA ARG A 179 13.67 -3.89 10.17
C ARG A 179 14.99 -4.62 10.39
N VAL A 180 15.94 -4.44 9.48
CA VAL A 180 17.34 -4.84 9.73
C VAL A 180 17.72 -4.15 11.04
N GLY A 181 17.85 -4.94 12.10
CA GLY A 181 18.07 -4.46 13.44
C GLY A 181 19.26 -3.51 13.44
N ARG A 182 19.12 -2.38 14.12
CA ARG A 182 20.26 -1.58 14.54
C ARG A 182 21.19 -2.54 15.29
N THR A 183 22.26 -2.92 14.64
CA THR A 183 23.39 -3.59 15.32
C THR A 183 23.83 -2.64 16.42
N ARG A 184 23.47 -2.94 17.66
CA ARG A 184 24.08 -2.29 18.83
C ARG A 184 25.57 -2.55 18.70
N ARG A 185 26.34 -1.51 18.33
CA ARG A 185 27.79 -1.50 18.63
C ARG A 185 27.88 -1.64 20.14
N ARG A 186 28.37 -2.77 20.60
CA ARG A 186 29.00 -2.84 21.93
C ARG A 186 30.32 -2.07 21.84
N LEU A 187 30.44 -1.09 22.70
CA LEU A 187 31.73 -0.52 23.09
C LEU A 187 32.51 -1.56 23.87
#